data_d8ed7d7b54840a96ebb42d25dcc06ca0
#
_entry.id   d8ed7d7b54840a96ebb42d25dcc06ca0
#
_cell.length_a   1.000
_cell.length_b   1.000
_cell.length_c   1.000
_cell.angle_alpha   90.00
_cell.angle_beta   90.00
_cell.angle_gamma   90.00
#
_symmetry.space_group_name_H-M   'P 1'
#
loop_
_entity.id
_entity.type
_entity.pdbx_description
1 polymer ?
#
loop_
_entity_poly.entity_id
_entity_poly.type
_entity_poly.pdbx_seq_one_letter_code
_entity_poly.pdbx_strand_id
1 'polypeptide(L)'
;MSEEKHNKQSLLALCLIPLGIIFLGYLFMKEPEQGNSTKTKNSIYTLWIAEAEVAPTKNDASKWDVDGTAPDLSAMIVWKDQVILNTVSSDDSLIGRWDPIAISVGDVMKGEVSTSTVKRIARIRAEKDIKFSIGMFDKDIVSRDYIGGWEIETTKLRPGKCELESEKTLKRLVIYVTQDDDLSVPERSFKIKEATYLDEPNDVMLETVKRWAKEAQ
;
A
#
# COMPACT_ATOMS: atom_id res chain seq x y z
N MET A 1 -9.51 33.40 77.47
CA MET A 1 -10.82 32.79 77.34
C MET A 1 -11.45 33.41 76.10
N SER A 2 -11.45 32.69 75.01
CA SER A 2 -12.25 33.01 73.85
C SER A 2 -12.32 31.70 72.99
N GLU A 3 -13.51 31.28 72.76
CA GLU A 3 -13.87 29.98 72.20
C GLU A 3 -13.64 29.86 70.71
N GLU A 4 -13.05 28.77 70.35
CA GLU A 4 -12.91 28.24 68.97
C GLU A 4 -14.24 27.61 68.56
N LYS A 5 -14.96 28.16 67.56
CA LYS A 5 -16.09 27.50 66.90
C LYS A 5 -15.61 26.91 65.57
N HIS A 6 -15.49 25.63 65.58
CA HIS A 6 -15.27 24.80 64.40
C HIS A 6 -16.39 24.95 63.36
N ASN A 7 -16.01 25.34 62.17
CA ASN A 7 -16.83 25.33 60.99
C ASN A 7 -16.74 23.96 60.28
N LYS A 8 -17.69 23.05 60.58
CA LYS A 8 -17.89 21.77 59.89
C LYS A 8 -18.92 21.88 58.79
N GLN A 9 -18.62 22.62 57.72
CA GLN A 9 -19.41 22.55 56.49
C GLN A 9 -18.51 22.89 55.29
N SER A 10 -17.86 21.91 54.70
CA SER A 10 -17.35 21.98 53.31
C SER A 10 -16.63 20.69 52.89
N LEU A 11 -17.19 19.52 53.15
CA LEU A 11 -16.55 18.29 52.65
C LEU A 11 -17.47 17.37 51.82
N LEU A 12 -18.57 17.87 51.31
CA LEU A 12 -19.54 17.08 50.54
C LEU A 12 -19.76 17.52 49.11
N ALA A 13 -19.01 18.53 48.62
CA ALA A 13 -19.19 19.05 47.27
C ALA A 13 -18.13 18.62 46.25
N LEU A 14 -17.15 17.76 46.62
CA LEU A 14 -16.01 17.44 45.76
C LEU A 14 -16.03 16.05 45.14
N CYS A 15 -17.08 15.24 45.31
CA CYS A 15 -17.11 13.86 44.80
C CYS A 15 -18.07 13.60 43.62
N LEU A 16 -18.77 14.62 43.06
CA LEU A 16 -19.74 14.40 42.00
C LEU A 16 -19.32 14.88 40.59
N ILE A 17 -18.15 15.51 40.47
CA ILE A 17 -17.68 16.04 39.15
C ILE A 17 -16.92 15.02 38.27
N PRO A 18 -16.23 13.97 38.78
CA PRO A 18 -15.49 13.09 37.86
C PRO A 18 -16.33 12.06 37.11
N LEU A 19 -17.56 11.72 37.59
CA LEU A 19 -18.37 10.70 36.86
C LEU A 19 -19.05 11.21 35.61
N GLY A 20 -19.40 12.49 35.55
CA GLY A 20 -20.03 13.09 34.37
C GLY A 20 -19.07 13.24 33.17
N ILE A 21 -17.80 13.53 33.44
CA ILE A 21 -16.79 13.74 32.38
C ILE A 21 -16.37 12.40 31.74
N ILE A 22 -16.33 11.33 32.52
CA ILE A 22 -16.03 9.97 32.01
C ILE A 22 -17.14 9.47 31.10
N PHE A 23 -18.41 9.80 31.41
CA PHE A 23 -19.55 9.38 30.57
C PHE A 23 -19.67 10.18 29.27
N LEU A 24 -19.32 11.47 29.27
CA LEU A 24 -19.25 12.26 28.02
C LEU A 24 -18.06 11.82 27.15
N GLY A 25 -16.91 11.45 27.71
CA GLY A 25 -15.76 10.93 26.98
C GLY A 25 -16.06 9.61 26.24
N TYR A 26 -16.91 8.75 26.81
CA TYR A 26 -17.30 7.47 26.20
C TYR A 26 -18.29 7.65 25.03
N LEU A 27 -19.07 8.73 25.01
CA LEU A 27 -20.00 9.04 23.92
C LEU A 27 -19.31 9.64 22.68
N PHE A 28 -18.10 10.20 22.85
CA PHE A 28 -17.31 10.75 21.73
C PHE A 28 -16.25 9.78 21.17
N MET A 29 -16.04 8.62 21.81
CA MET A 29 -15.18 7.55 21.30
C MET A 29 -15.94 6.45 20.55
N LYS A 30 -17.20 6.69 20.16
CA LYS A 30 -17.80 5.88 19.10
C LYS A 30 -17.04 6.22 17.83
N GLU A 31 -16.13 5.31 17.43
CA GLU A 31 -15.57 5.34 16.08
C GLU A 31 -16.71 5.62 15.11
N PRO A 32 -16.57 6.57 14.18
CA PRO A 32 -17.59 6.78 13.18
C PRO A 32 -17.81 5.43 12.52
N GLU A 33 -19.01 4.88 12.66
CA GLU A 33 -19.42 3.68 11.94
C GLU A 33 -18.97 3.88 10.50
N GLN A 34 -18.07 2.99 10.05
CA GLN A 34 -17.62 2.96 8.67
C GLN A 34 -18.89 2.93 7.84
N GLY A 35 -19.23 4.08 7.28
CA GLY A 35 -20.43 4.24 6.48
C GLY A 35 -20.46 3.06 5.52
N ASN A 36 -21.52 2.28 5.59
CA ASN A 36 -21.84 1.22 4.67
C ASN A 36 -21.91 1.85 3.26
N SER A 37 -20.75 2.07 2.67
CA SER A 37 -20.65 2.39 1.26
C SER A 37 -21.25 1.17 0.55
N THR A 38 -22.48 1.31 0.13
CA THR A 38 -23.12 0.36 -0.77
C THR A 38 -22.21 0.25 -1.98
N LYS A 39 -21.36 -0.82 -1.96
CA LYS A 39 -20.45 -1.14 -3.05
C LYS A 39 -21.28 -1.30 -4.30
N THR A 40 -21.25 -0.30 -5.15
CA THR A 40 -21.83 -0.42 -6.48
C THR A 40 -21.09 -1.55 -7.19
N LYS A 41 -21.84 -2.53 -7.66
CA LYS A 41 -21.40 -3.82 -8.23
C LYS A 41 -20.47 -3.70 -9.45
N ASN A 42 -20.06 -2.49 -9.85
CA ASN A 42 -19.29 -2.17 -11.05
C ASN A 42 -18.31 -1.00 -10.86
N SER A 43 -17.84 -0.72 -9.63
CA SER A 43 -16.88 0.38 -9.45
C SER A 43 -15.57 0.08 -10.16
N ILE A 44 -15.05 1.06 -10.88
CA ILE A 44 -13.71 1.04 -11.45
C ILE A 44 -12.81 1.81 -10.49
N TYR A 45 -11.69 1.20 -10.16
CA TYR A 45 -10.65 1.81 -9.33
C TYR A 45 -9.40 2.05 -10.15
N THR A 46 -8.79 3.20 -9.94
CA THR A 46 -7.44 3.51 -10.40
C THR A 46 -6.48 3.28 -9.25
N LEU A 47 -5.42 2.53 -9.49
CA LEU A 47 -4.41 2.18 -8.48
C LEU A 47 -3.02 2.52 -9.00
N TRP A 48 -2.13 2.87 -8.05
CA TRP A 48 -0.71 2.90 -8.30
C TRP A 48 0.06 2.50 -7.04
N ILE A 49 1.27 2.03 -7.26
CA ILE A 49 2.18 1.68 -6.19
C ILE A 49 2.91 2.97 -5.80
N ALA A 50 2.82 3.35 -4.53
CA ALA A 50 3.42 4.57 -4.01
C ALA A 50 4.77 4.30 -3.33
N GLU A 51 4.85 3.22 -2.54
CA GLU A 51 6.06 2.89 -1.80
C GLU A 51 6.13 1.38 -1.54
N ALA A 52 7.34 0.84 -1.52
CA ALA A 52 7.60 -0.51 -1.01
C ALA A 52 8.86 -0.48 -0.14
N GLU A 53 8.86 -1.31 0.91
CA GLU A 53 9.99 -1.51 1.81
C GLU A 53 10.36 -2.98 1.86
N VAL A 54 11.64 -3.29 1.67
CA VAL A 54 12.16 -4.65 1.70
C VAL A 54 13.17 -4.83 2.84
N ALA A 55 13.37 -6.08 3.25
CA ALA A 55 14.38 -6.43 4.23
C ALA A 55 15.80 -6.11 3.71
N PRO A 56 16.77 -5.83 4.57
CA PRO A 56 18.14 -5.55 4.15
C PRO A 56 18.87 -6.76 3.54
N THR A 57 18.31 -7.97 3.66
CA THR A 57 18.83 -9.21 3.09
C THR A 57 17.70 -10.04 2.49
N LYS A 58 18.05 -10.95 1.59
CA LYS A 58 17.14 -11.98 1.05
C LYS A 58 16.70 -12.95 2.17
N ASN A 59 15.73 -13.82 1.90
CA ASN A 59 15.20 -14.77 2.88
C ASN A 59 16.25 -15.76 3.42
N ASP A 60 17.27 -16.06 2.64
CA ASP A 60 18.39 -16.93 3.00
C ASP A 60 19.55 -16.19 3.71
N ALA A 61 19.30 -14.93 4.12
CA ALA A 61 20.27 -14.01 4.70
C ALA A 61 21.42 -13.59 3.75
N SER A 62 21.36 -13.93 2.47
CA SER A 62 22.28 -13.41 1.47
C SER A 62 22.02 -11.92 1.20
N LYS A 63 23.02 -11.24 0.64
CA LYS A 63 22.90 -9.87 0.16
C LYS A 63 22.06 -9.83 -1.11
N TRP A 64 21.52 -8.67 -1.43
CA TRP A 64 20.77 -8.43 -2.66
C TRP A 64 21.70 -8.57 -3.86
N ASP A 65 22.76 -7.80 -3.89
CA ASP A 65 23.76 -7.78 -4.96
C ASP A 65 25.13 -8.30 -4.53
N VAL A 66 25.92 -8.69 -5.50
CA VAL A 66 27.27 -9.25 -5.27
C VAL A 66 28.19 -8.25 -4.58
N ASP A 67 28.06 -6.97 -4.91
CA ASP A 67 28.82 -5.87 -4.31
C ASP A 67 28.23 -5.40 -2.98
N GLY A 68 27.04 -5.87 -2.61
CA GLY A 68 26.35 -5.58 -1.37
C GLY A 68 25.52 -4.30 -1.42
N THR A 69 25.19 -3.79 -2.61
CA THR A 69 24.20 -2.73 -2.78
C THR A 69 22.80 -3.22 -2.44
N ALA A 70 21.85 -2.29 -2.31
CA ALA A 70 20.45 -2.60 -2.13
C ALA A 70 19.81 -2.99 -3.48
N PRO A 71 18.63 -3.64 -3.47
CA PRO A 71 18.00 -4.10 -4.70
C PRO A 71 17.48 -2.94 -5.57
N ASP A 72 17.39 -3.22 -6.87
CA ASP A 72 16.71 -2.36 -7.86
C ASP A 72 15.22 -2.67 -7.90
N LEU A 73 14.44 -2.04 -7.03
CA LEU A 73 13.05 -2.38 -6.81
C LEU A 73 12.17 -2.03 -8.00
N SER A 74 11.42 -2.99 -8.50
CA SER A 74 10.36 -2.79 -9.48
C SER A 74 9.11 -3.59 -9.10
N ALA A 75 7.94 -3.08 -9.47
CA ALA A 75 6.68 -3.70 -9.14
C ALA A 75 5.83 -3.99 -10.37
N MET A 76 5.03 -5.06 -10.29
CA MET A 76 4.11 -5.50 -11.33
C MET A 76 2.74 -5.77 -10.72
N ILE A 77 1.66 -5.36 -11.41
CA ILE A 77 0.30 -5.78 -11.10
C ILE A 77 -0.25 -6.64 -12.24
N VAL A 78 -0.75 -7.80 -11.87
CA VAL A 78 -1.42 -8.74 -12.77
C VAL A 78 -2.91 -8.83 -12.42
N TRP A 79 -3.76 -8.69 -13.41
CA TRP A 79 -5.20 -8.84 -13.30
C TRP A 79 -5.76 -9.51 -14.55
N LYS A 80 -6.58 -10.56 -14.35
CA LYS A 80 -7.16 -11.34 -15.45
C LYS A 80 -6.09 -11.81 -16.46
N ASP A 81 -5.02 -12.41 -15.94
CA ASP A 81 -3.90 -12.94 -16.71
C ASP A 81 -3.15 -11.90 -17.59
N GLN A 82 -3.27 -10.64 -17.24
CA GLN A 82 -2.58 -9.56 -17.93
C GLN A 82 -1.79 -8.69 -16.96
N VAL A 83 -0.59 -8.29 -17.37
CA VAL A 83 0.17 -7.25 -16.69
C VAL A 83 -0.47 -5.91 -17.02
N ILE A 84 -1.07 -5.29 -16.01
CA ILE A 84 -1.76 -4.00 -16.14
C ILE A 84 -0.98 -2.82 -15.58
N LEU A 85 0.05 -3.10 -14.77
CA LEU A 85 1.01 -2.11 -14.27
C LEU A 85 2.40 -2.74 -14.20
N ASN A 86 3.41 -1.96 -14.55
CA ASN A 86 4.82 -2.26 -14.35
C ASN A 86 5.56 -0.94 -14.07
N THR A 87 6.19 -0.81 -12.90
CA THR A 87 6.90 0.41 -12.54
C THR A 87 8.28 0.47 -13.21
N VAL A 88 8.84 1.68 -13.27
CA VAL A 88 10.30 1.82 -13.43
C VAL A 88 10.99 1.26 -12.19
N SER A 89 12.28 0.89 -12.29
CA SER A 89 13.06 0.53 -11.11
C SER A 89 13.31 1.74 -10.22
N SER A 90 13.39 1.47 -8.92
CA SER A 90 13.95 2.38 -7.91
C SER A 90 15.28 1.78 -7.52
N ASP A 91 16.35 2.34 -8.06
CA ASP A 91 17.67 1.75 -8.03
C ASP A 91 18.31 1.83 -6.64
N ASP A 92 19.09 0.80 -6.27
CA ASP A 92 19.92 0.71 -5.06
C ASP A 92 19.16 1.11 -3.77
N SER A 93 17.94 0.63 -3.57
CA SER A 93 17.10 1.11 -2.46
C SER A 93 16.32 0.02 -1.74
N LEU A 94 16.40 0.01 -0.40
CA LEU A 94 15.51 -0.80 0.45
C LEU A 94 14.10 -0.20 0.53
N ILE A 95 13.90 1.05 0.10
CA ILE A 95 12.60 1.72 0.07
C ILE A 95 12.41 2.33 -1.32
N GLY A 96 11.69 1.62 -2.19
CA GLY A 96 11.27 2.14 -3.49
C GLY A 96 10.10 3.10 -3.37
N ARG A 97 10.14 4.19 -4.15
CA ARG A 97 9.05 5.18 -4.24
C ARG A 97 8.73 5.48 -5.69
N TRP A 98 7.44 5.55 -5.99
CA TRP A 98 6.94 5.80 -7.34
C TRP A 98 5.87 6.88 -7.32
N ASP A 99 6.02 7.84 -8.22
CA ASP A 99 5.03 8.87 -8.44
C ASP A 99 4.33 8.62 -9.79
N PRO A 100 2.99 8.45 -9.82
CA PRO A 100 2.26 8.24 -11.05
C PRO A 100 2.23 9.48 -11.95
N ILE A 101 2.45 10.67 -11.37
CA ILE A 101 2.29 11.96 -12.04
C ILE A 101 3.62 12.53 -12.55
N ALA A 102 4.77 12.06 -12.01
CA ALA A 102 6.09 12.62 -12.28
C ALA A 102 6.66 12.33 -13.68
N ILE A 103 5.82 12.06 -14.66
CA ILE A 103 6.23 12.25 -16.06
C ILE A 103 6.15 13.74 -16.33
N SER A 104 7.28 14.44 -16.30
CA SER A 104 7.28 15.81 -16.77
C SER A 104 6.86 15.81 -18.25
N VAL A 105 6.00 16.74 -18.61
CA VAL A 105 5.62 16.95 -20.02
C VAL A 105 6.89 17.11 -20.88
N GLY A 106 7.97 17.61 -20.31
CA GLY A 106 9.28 17.72 -20.93
C GLY A 106 9.93 16.39 -21.31
N ASP A 107 9.79 15.33 -20.50
CA ASP A 107 10.38 14.02 -20.77
C ASP A 107 9.64 13.30 -21.88
N VAL A 108 8.32 13.48 -21.97
CA VAL A 108 7.50 12.97 -23.07
C VAL A 108 7.84 13.68 -24.38
N MET A 109 8.05 14.99 -24.37
CA MET A 109 8.40 15.75 -25.57
C MET A 109 9.83 15.50 -26.08
N LYS A 110 10.76 15.10 -25.21
CA LYS A 110 12.13 14.74 -25.60
C LYS A 110 12.26 13.32 -26.17
N GLY A 111 11.18 12.53 -26.15
CA GLY A 111 11.21 11.14 -26.60
C GLY A 111 12.01 10.19 -25.69
N GLU A 112 12.43 10.66 -24.52
CA GLU A 112 13.24 9.91 -23.56
C GLU A 112 12.43 8.86 -22.79
N VAL A 113 11.08 8.97 -22.79
CA VAL A 113 10.19 8.00 -22.16
C VAL A 113 9.26 7.39 -23.22
N SER A 114 9.52 6.15 -23.57
CA SER A 114 8.54 5.36 -24.31
C SER A 114 7.33 5.10 -23.39
N THR A 115 6.24 5.82 -23.64
CA THR A 115 4.97 5.65 -22.91
C THR A 115 4.33 4.29 -23.11
N SER A 116 4.88 3.45 -23.98
CA SER A 116 4.32 2.13 -24.31
C SER A 116 4.74 1.01 -23.36
N THR A 117 5.85 1.16 -22.62
CA THR A 117 6.43 0.08 -21.80
C THR A 117 6.21 0.22 -20.30
N VAL A 118 6.00 1.44 -19.79
CA VAL A 118 5.81 1.68 -18.36
C VAL A 118 4.38 2.11 -18.09
N LYS A 119 3.59 1.18 -17.56
CA LYS A 119 2.24 1.47 -17.10
C LYS A 119 2.32 1.79 -15.61
N ARG A 120 2.28 3.06 -15.25
CA ARG A 120 2.41 3.52 -13.85
C ARG A 120 1.12 3.46 -13.06
N ILE A 121 -0.01 3.38 -13.74
CA ILE A 121 -1.35 3.27 -13.14
C ILE A 121 -2.06 2.05 -13.69
N ALA A 122 -2.82 1.39 -12.83
CA ALA A 122 -3.68 0.28 -13.19
C ALA A 122 -5.15 0.65 -13.00
N ARG A 123 -6.02 0.14 -13.86
CA ARG A 123 -7.47 0.25 -13.70
C ARG A 123 -8.05 -1.12 -13.47
N ILE A 124 -8.75 -1.28 -12.35
CA ILE A 124 -9.36 -2.54 -11.94
C ILE A 124 -10.84 -2.33 -11.69
N ARG A 125 -11.68 -3.19 -12.27
CA ARG A 125 -13.10 -3.25 -11.95
C ARG A 125 -13.31 -4.15 -10.74
N ALA A 126 -14.12 -3.70 -9.78
CA ALA A 126 -14.54 -4.56 -8.67
C ALA A 126 -15.52 -5.63 -9.17
N GLU A 127 -15.08 -6.86 -9.15
CA GLU A 127 -15.85 -8.04 -9.57
C GLU A 127 -15.80 -9.09 -8.46
N LYS A 128 -16.92 -9.78 -8.23
CA LYS A 128 -16.97 -10.85 -7.24
C LYS A 128 -16.08 -12.02 -7.68
N ASP A 129 -15.37 -12.61 -6.71
CA ASP A 129 -14.50 -13.78 -6.90
C ASP A 129 -13.32 -13.54 -7.88
N ILE A 130 -13.05 -12.30 -8.27
CA ILE A 130 -11.91 -11.91 -9.07
C ILE A 130 -10.83 -11.27 -8.19
N LYS A 131 -9.61 -11.74 -8.36
CA LYS A 131 -8.42 -11.25 -7.65
C LYS A 131 -7.46 -10.56 -8.61
N PHE A 132 -6.57 -9.78 -8.06
CA PHE A 132 -5.38 -9.27 -8.73
C PHE A 132 -4.17 -9.52 -7.84
N SER A 133 -3.02 -9.63 -8.46
CA SER A 133 -1.77 -9.88 -7.75
C SER A 133 -0.81 -8.73 -7.96
N ILE A 134 -0.08 -8.39 -6.91
CA ILE A 134 1.01 -7.42 -6.95
C ILE A 134 2.30 -8.20 -6.64
N GLY A 135 3.30 -8.10 -7.50
CA GLY A 135 4.63 -8.67 -7.28
C GLY A 135 5.69 -7.59 -7.22
N MET A 136 6.65 -7.76 -6.33
CA MET A 136 7.86 -6.95 -6.22
C MET A 136 9.06 -7.76 -6.70
N PHE A 137 9.95 -7.13 -7.44
CA PHE A 137 11.12 -7.74 -8.05
C PHE A 137 12.35 -6.89 -7.82
N ASP A 138 13.48 -7.55 -7.66
CA ASP A 138 14.80 -7.01 -7.81
C ASP A 138 15.19 -7.09 -9.28
N LYS A 139 15.51 -5.97 -9.90
CA LYS A 139 15.78 -5.88 -11.34
C LYS A 139 17.25 -5.74 -11.63
N ASP A 140 17.93 -6.86 -11.80
CA ASP A 140 19.28 -6.88 -12.34
C ASP A 140 19.33 -6.63 -13.86
N ILE A 141 20.54 -6.46 -14.39
CA ILE A 141 20.80 -6.24 -15.81
C ILE A 141 20.26 -7.38 -16.69
N VAL A 142 20.36 -8.62 -16.22
CA VAL A 142 20.00 -9.83 -16.99
C VAL A 142 18.90 -10.68 -16.34
N SER A 143 18.48 -10.37 -15.12
CA SER A 143 17.48 -11.13 -14.38
C SER A 143 16.51 -10.23 -13.61
N ARG A 144 15.48 -10.83 -13.08
CA ARG A 144 14.59 -10.23 -12.09
C ARG A 144 14.27 -11.26 -11.03
N ASP A 145 14.76 -11.04 -9.84
CA ASP A 145 14.50 -11.91 -8.71
C ASP A 145 13.21 -11.50 -8.03
N TYR A 146 12.35 -12.47 -7.74
CA TYR A 146 11.10 -12.20 -7.03
C TYR A 146 11.36 -12.01 -5.55
N ILE A 147 10.85 -10.91 -4.99
CA ILE A 147 11.02 -10.53 -3.58
C ILE A 147 9.83 -11.00 -2.75
N GLY A 148 8.63 -10.86 -3.29
CA GLY A 148 7.37 -11.15 -2.62
C GLY A 148 6.21 -10.37 -3.22
N GLY A 149 5.00 -10.59 -2.69
CA GLY A 149 3.83 -9.89 -3.19
C GLY A 149 2.56 -10.18 -2.43
N TRP A 150 1.44 -9.70 -2.94
CA TRP A 150 0.12 -9.97 -2.40
C TRP A 150 -0.90 -10.29 -3.49
N GLU A 151 -1.83 -11.17 -3.14
CA GLU A 151 -3.06 -11.40 -3.90
C GLU A 151 -4.24 -10.78 -3.13
N ILE A 152 -5.08 -10.04 -3.86
CA ILE A 152 -6.14 -9.22 -3.28
C ILE A 152 -7.42 -9.40 -4.11
N GLU A 153 -8.55 -9.62 -3.43
CA GLU A 153 -9.86 -9.60 -4.08
C GLU A 153 -10.22 -8.18 -4.53
N THR A 154 -10.67 -8.03 -5.77
CA THR A 154 -11.02 -6.71 -6.32
C THR A 154 -12.17 -6.04 -5.56
N THR A 155 -13.05 -6.82 -4.93
CA THR A 155 -14.15 -6.32 -4.09
C THR A 155 -13.71 -5.71 -2.76
N LYS A 156 -12.45 -5.89 -2.36
CA LYS A 156 -11.88 -5.29 -1.14
C LYS A 156 -11.32 -3.91 -1.38
N LEU A 157 -11.17 -3.48 -2.64
CA LEU A 157 -10.70 -2.16 -2.99
C LEU A 157 -11.67 -1.07 -2.52
N ARG A 158 -11.12 0.03 -2.03
CA ARG A 158 -11.81 1.25 -1.62
C ARG A 158 -10.91 2.45 -1.89
N PRO A 159 -11.45 3.63 -2.18
CA PRO A 159 -10.63 4.83 -2.29
C PRO A 159 -9.87 5.10 -0.99
N GLY A 160 -8.56 5.32 -1.10
CA GLY A 160 -7.69 5.59 0.03
C GLY A 160 -6.27 5.05 -0.15
N LYS A 161 -5.43 5.33 0.84
CA LYS A 161 -4.11 4.72 1.02
C LYS A 161 -4.28 3.35 1.66
N CYS A 162 -3.81 2.30 1.01
CA CYS A 162 -3.77 0.95 1.57
C CYS A 162 -2.33 0.56 1.87
N GLU A 163 -2.08 0.10 3.09
CA GLU A 163 -0.80 -0.47 3.51
C GLU A 163 -0.96 -1.97 3.73
N LEU A 164 -0.07 -2.74 3.09
CA LEU A 164 0.07 -4.18 3.27
C LEU A 164 1.42 -4.43 3.95
N GLU A 165 1.41 -5.19 5.03
CA GLU A 165 2.57 -5.43 5.87
C GLU A 165 2.81 -6.93 6.03
N SER A 166 4.08 -7.35 6.13
CA SER A 166 4.47 -8.72 6.41
C SER A 166 5.77 -8.78 7.21
N GLU A 167 6.03 -9.93 7.83
CA GLU A 167 7.32 -10.26 8.47
C GLU A 167 8.31 -10.91 7.46
N LYS A 168 7.94 -11.01 6.19
CA LYS A 168 8.75 -11.59 5.10
C LYS A 168 9.73 -10.58 4.51
N THR A 169 10.38 -10.95 3.41
CA THR A 169 11.34 -10.09 2.70
C THR A 169 10.74 -8.79 2.20
N LEU A 170 9.55 -8.83 1.59
CA LEU A 170 8.78 -7.63 1.30
C LEU A 170 8.02 -7.23 2.57
N LYS A 171 8.57 -6.25 3.30
CA LYS A 171 8.08 -5.80 4.61
C LYS A 171 6.78 -5.02 4.50
N ARG A 172 6.73 -4.08 3.56
CA ARG A 172 5.61 -3.16 3.42
C ARG A 172 5.40 -2.78 1.96
N LEU A 173 4.14 -2.66 1.57
CA LEU A 173 3.73 -2.12 0.29
C LEU A 173 2.61 -1.11 0.50
N VAL A 174 2.77 0.08 -0.09
CA VAL A 174 1.77 1.14 -0.08
C VAL A 174 1.20 1.27 -1.47
N ILE A 175 -0.11 1.08 -1.58
CA ILE A 175 -0.86 1.36 -2.80
C ILE A 175 -1.85 2.49 -2.55
N TYR A 176 -1.97 3.38 -3.50
CA TYR A 176 -3.04 4.38 -3.53
C TYR A 176 -4.14 3.89 -4.45
N VAL A 177 -5.37 4.04 -4.00
CA VAL A 177 -6.58 3.64 -4.72
C VAL A 177 -7.51 4.84 -4.79
N THR A 178 -7.92 5.19 -5.98
CA THR A 178 -8.93 6.23 -6.21
C THR A 178 -10.08 5.65 -7.00
N GLN A 179 -11.15 6.41 -7.13
CA GLN A 179 -12.29 6.04 -7.95
C GLN A 179 -12.23 6.86 -9.24
N ASP A 180 -12.65 6.24 -10.33
CA ASP A 180 -12.60 6.83 -11.66
C ASP A 180 -11.15 7.20 -12.07
N ASP A 181 -10.90 8.37 -12.63
CA ASP A 181 -9.59 8.80 -13.13
C ASP A 181 -8.90 9.84 -12.23
N ASP A 182 -9.31 9.89 -10.97
CA ASP A 182 -8.68 10.77 -10.00
C ASP A 182 -7.29 10.23 -9.63
N LEU A 183 -6.25 11.04 -9.82
CA LEU A 183 -4.85 10.76 -9.48
C LEU A 183 -4.37 11.55 -8.27
N SER A 184 -5.26 12.18 -7.53
CA SER A 184 -4.91 12.85 -6.28
C SER A 184 -4.46 11.84 -5.22
N VAL A 185 -3.50 12.25 -4.38
CA VAL A 185 -3.05 11.43 -3.24
C VAL A 185 -4.19 11.33 -2.25
N PRO A 186 -4.66 10.10 -1.91
CA PRO A 186 -5.78 9.95 -0.99
C PRO A 186 -5.41 10.38 0.43
N GLU A 187 -6.26 11.18 1.06
CA GLU A 187 -6.11 11.59 2.46
C GLU A 187 -6.48 10.48 3.45
N ARG A 188 -7.38 9.57 3.05
CA ARG A 188 -7.90 8.51 3.91
C ARG A 188 -7.11 7.23 3.73
N SER A 189 -6.92 6.49 4.81
CA SER A 189 -6.33 5.16 4.79
C SER A 189 -7.38 4.08 5.00
N PHE A 190 -7.12 2.88 4.44
CA PHE A 190 -7.91 1.68 4.70
C PHE A 190 -6.99 0.47 4.78
N LYS A 191 -7.46 -0.59 5.44
CA LYS A 191 -6.73 -1.87 5.54
C LYS A 191 -7.47 -2.96 4.81
N ILE A 192 -6.75 -3.80 4.10
CA ILE A 192 -7.25 -5.05 3.52
C ILE A 192 -6.82 -6.19 4.44
N LYS A 193 -7.77 -6.71 5.24
CA LYS A 193 -7.48 -7.76 6.23
C LYS A 193 -7.25 -9.15 5.60
N GLU A 194 -7.72 -9.35 4.38
CA GLU A 194 -7.78 -10.66 3.71
C GLU A 194 -6.87 -10.71 2.47
N ALA A 195 -5.79 -9.90 2.46
CA ALA A 195 -4.76 -10.03 1.44
C ALA A 195 -3.91 -11.27 1.73
N THR A 196 -3.67 -12.09 0.72
CA THR A 196 -2.80 -13.27 0.82
C THR A 196 -1.40 -12.90 0.37
N TYR A 197 -0.41 -13.11 1.24
CA TYR A 197 0.98 -12.94 0.85
C TYR A 197 1.42 -14.03 -0.12
N LEU A 198 2.18 -13.66 -1.14
CA LEU A 198 2.73 -14.55 -2.16
C LEU A 198 4.24 -14.68 -1.94
N ASP A 199 4.69 -15.87 -1.57
CA ASP A 199 6.13 -16.21 -1.47
C ASP A 199 6.74 -16.48 -2.86
N GLU A 200 5.91 -16.76 -3.87
CA GLU A 200 6.32 -17.04 -5.25
C GLU A 200 5.48 -16.22 -6.24
N PRO A 201 6.05 -15.87 -7.42
CA PRO A 201 5.29 -15.18 -8.44
C PRO A 201 4.26 -16.10 -9.07
N ASN A 202 3.11 -15.57 -9.49
CA ASN A 202 2.19 -16.34 -10.30
C ASN A 202 2.74 -16.59 -11.71
N ASP A 203 2.12 -17.51 -12.45
CA ASP A 203 2.58 -17.93 -13.78
C ASP A 203 2.72 -16.74 -14.76
N VAL A 204 1.79 -15.79 -14.72
CA VAL A 204 1.82 -14.62 -15.62
C VAL A 204 3.03 -13.71 -15.31
N MET A 205 3.33 -13.50 -14.02
CA MET A 205 4.50 -12.75 -13.60
C MET A 205 5.79 -13.45 -14.04
N LEU A 206 5.85 -14.77 -13.78
CA LEU A 206 7.01 -15.59 -14.13
C LEU A 206 7.29 -15.58 -15.63
N GLU A 207 6.28 -15.80 -16.46
CA GLU A 207 6.42 -15.78 -17.92
C GLU A 207 6.78 -14.39 -18.45
N THR A 208 6.26 -13.33 -17.83
CA THR A 208 6.60 -11.96 -18.20
C THR A 208 8.07 -11.66 -17.91
N VAL A 209 8.57 -12.04 -16.74
CA VAL A 209 9.98 -11.86 -16.36
C VAL A 209 10.91 -12.65 -17.29
N LYS A 210 10.59 -13.92 -17.59
CA LYS A 210 11.35 -14.73 -18.55
C LYS A 210 11.42 -14.10 -19.95
N ARG A 211 10.30 -13.51 -20.42
CA ARG A 211 10.26 -12.82 -21.70
C ARG A 211 11.18 -11.61 -21.70
N TRP A 212 11.11 -10.76 -20.67
CA TRP A 212 11.99 -9.59 -20.58
C TRP A 212 13.48 -9.94 -20.50
N ALA A 213 13.84 -11.01 -19.79
CA ALA A 213 15.22 -11.49 -19.76
C ALA A 213 15.73 -11.92 -21.14
N LYS A 214 14.87 -12.45 -22.02
CA LYS A 214 15.23 -12.80 -23.41
C LYS A 214 15.35 -11.57 -24.33
N GLU A 215 14.55 -10.53 -24.08
CA GLU A 215 14.56 -9.29 -24.87
C GLU A 215 15.80 -8.42 -24.53
N ALA A 216 16.41 -8.62 -23.37
CA ALA A 216 17.60 -7.88 -22.92
C ALA A 216 18.93 -8.48 -23.42
N GLN A 217 18.93 -9.68 -23.99
CA GLN A 217 20.09 -10.38 -24.59
C GLN A 217 20.22 -10.08 -26.08
#